data_f9dbfd8ab1a4c0e8bc8c4244e575c463
#
_entry.id   f9dbfd8ab1a4c0e8bc8c4244e575c463
#
_cell.length_a   1.000
_cell.length_b   1.000
_cell.length_c   1.000
_cell.angle_alpha   90.00
_cell.angle_beta   90.00
_cell.angle_gamma   90.00
#
_symmetry.space_group_name_H-M   'P 1'
#
loop_
_entity.id
_entity.type
_entity.pdbx_description
1 polymer ?
#
loop_
_entity_poly.entity_id
_entity_poly.type
_entity_poly.pdbx_seq_one_letter_code
_entity_poly.pdbx_strand_id
1 'polypeptide(L)'
;MKIIIVGLGKVGQTLAFELSKEDNDITVIDNREGVVQDFASQYDIMGVIGNGSSYSTQMEAGIEAADLLIAVTGSDELNLLCCLIAKKAGNCHTIARVRTPEYSSELNFIKEELGLAMVINPEMAAADEIARVLKFPSAIDVDTFSKSRVDLLKFRVLEHSVLDEMRISDITSKTKGNILICAVERGEQLIIPER
;
A
#
# COMPACT_ATOMS: atom_id res chain seq x y z
N MET A 1 6.07 -17.35 0.16
CA MET A 1 5.68 -17.01 1.54
C MET A 1 4.31 -17.64 1.83
N LYS A 2 4.03 -17.98 3.11
CA LYS A 2 2.69 -18.38 3.55
C LYS A 2 1.93 -17.18 4.09
N ILE A 3 0.85 -16.80 3.41
CA ILE A 3 0.12 -15.56 3.68
C ILE A 3 -1.34 -15.90 3.99
N ILE A 4 -1.85 -15.39 5.11
CA ILE A 4 -3.26 -15.49 5.47
C ILE A 4 -3.93 -14.14 5.26
N ILE A 5 -5.03 -14.10 4.51
CA ILE A 5 -5.82 -12.90 4.26
C ILE A 5 -7.20 -13.05 4.91
N VAL A 6 -7.51 -12.15 5.84
CA VAL A 6 -8.79 -12.12 6.56
C VAL A 6 -9.70 -11.06 5.96
N GLY A 7 -10.83 -11.50 5.41
CA GLY A 7 -11.83 -10.66 4.74
C GLY A 7 -11.72 -10.70 3.22
N LEU A 8 -12.68 -11.33 2.56
CA LEU A 8 -12.84 -11.42 1.11
C LEU A 8 -13.79 -10.34 0.57
N GLY A 9 -13.61 -9.08 1.01
CA GLY A 9 -14.15 -7.92 0.33
C GLY A 9 -13.34 -7.59 -0.94
N LYS A 10 -13.64 -6.48 -1.62
CA LYS A 10 -12.91 -6.08 -2.85
C LYS A 10 -11.39 -6.04 -2.65
N VAL A 11 -10.92 -5.43 -1.56
CA VAL A 11 -9.49 -5.33 -1.26
C VAL A 11 -8.87 -6.71 -1.01
N GLY A 12 -9.52 -7.56 -0.20
CA GLY A 12 -8.99 -8.89 0.13
C GLY A 12 -8.92 -9.81 -1.09
N GLN A 13 -9.95 -9.82 -1.93
CA GLN A 13 -9.94 -10.58 -3.17
C GLN A 13 -8.83 -10.12 -4.13
N THR A 14 -8.67 -8.80 -4.30
CA THR A 14 -7.58 -8.26 -5.14
C THR A 14 -6.22 -8.64 -4.60
N LEU A 15 -5.99 -8.49 -3.29
CA LEU A 15 -4.72 -8.87 -2.66
C LEU A 15 -4.43 -10.37 -2.81
N ALA A 16 -5.42 -11.23 -2.54
CA ALA A 16 -5.24 -12.68 -2.67
C ALA A 16 -4.90 -13.08 -4.11
N PHE A 17 -5.59 -12.49 -5.08
CA PHE A 17 -5.34 -12.74 -6.49
C PHE A 17 -3.95 -12.24 -6.94
N GLU A 18 -3.57 -11.01 -6.59
CA GLU A 18 -2.27 -10.49 -7.02
C GLU A 18 -1.11 -11.24 -6.35
N LEU A 19 -1.21 -11.52 -5.05
CA LEU A 19 -0.17 -12.22 -4.30
C LEU A 19 -0.05 -13.69 -4.71
N SER A 20 -1.12 -14.34 -5.17
CA SER A 20 -1.06 -15.73 -5.66
C SER A 20 -0.26 -15.87 -6.95
N LYS A 21 -0.17 -14.80 -7.76
CA LYS A 21 0.65 -14.81 -8.98
C LYS A 21 2.16 -14.80 -8.71
N GLU A 22 2.57 -14.43 -7.52
CA GLU A 22 3.97 -14.26 -7.11
C GLU A 22 4.54 -15.48 -6.37
N ASP A 23 4.01 -16.68 -6.62
CA ASP A 23 4.46 -17.95 -6.00
C ASP A 23 4.34 -17.93 -4.46
N ASN A 24 3.27 -17.31 -3.94
CA ASN A 24 2.92 -17.33 -2.53
C ASN A 24 1.83 -18.37 -2.26
N ASP A 25 1.93 -19.03 -1.09
CA ASP A 25 0.93 -19.94 -0.55
C ASP A 25 -0.13 -19.12 0.20
N ILE A 26 -1.31 -18.98 -0.39
CA ILE A 26 -2.36 -18.07 0.09
C ILE A 26 -3.48 -18.89 0.77
N THR A 27 -3.82 -18.49 1.99
CA THR A 27 -5.04 -18.93 2.69
C THR A 27 -5.95 -17.73 2.92
N VAL A 28 -7.24 -17.87 2.63
CA VAL A 28 -8.22 -16.82 2.84
C VAL A 28 -9.23 -17.21 3.93
N ILE A 29 -9.62 -16.23 4.76
CA ILE A 29 -10.64 -16.39 5.81
C ILE A 29 -11.75 -15.38 5.59
N ASP A 30 -13.00 -15.85 5.50
CA ASP A 30 -14.20 -15.00 5.54
C ASP A 30 -15.36 -15.76 6.19
N ASN A 31 -16.32 -15.05 6.78
CA ASN A 31 -17.49 -15.67 7.40
C ASN A 31 -18.61 -16.02 6.40
N ARG A 32 -18.48 -15.58 5.15
CA ARG A 32 -19.44 -15.83 4.06
C ARG A 32 -19.02 -17.06 3.26
N GLU A 33 -19.63 -18.19 3.57
CA GLU A 33 -19.31 -19.48 2.96
C GLU A 33 -19.24 -19.43 1.43
N GLY A 34 -20.30 -18.92 0.75
CA GLY A 34 -20.33 -18.85 -0.70
C GLY A 34 -19.17 -18.05 -1.29
N VAL A 35 -18.79 -16.94 -0.65
CA VAL A 35 -17.65 -16.13 -1.11
C VAL A 35 -16.33 -16.86 -1.01
N VAL A 36 -16.13 -17.62 0.09
CA VAL A 36 -14.92 -18.41 0.29
C VAL A 36 -14.85 -19.55 -0.72
N GLN A 37 -15.94 -20.30 -0.91
CA GLN A 37 -16.00 -21.43 -1.84
C GLN A 37 -15.78 -21.01 -3.29
N ASP A 38 -16.47 -19.95 -3.73
CA ASP A 38 -16.33 -19.42 -5.08
C ASP A 38 -14.90 -18.96 -5.36
N PHE A 39 -14.33 -18.17 -4.44
CA PHE A 39 -12.99 -17.63 -4.60
C PHE A 39 -11.91 -18.70 -4.53
N ALA A 40 -11.99 -19.62 -3.57
CA ALA A 40 -11.04 -20.72 -3.41
C ALA A 40 -11.02 -21.64 -4.65
N SER A 41 -12.22 -21.98 -5.18
CA SER A 41 -12.34 -22.81 -6.38
C SER A 41 -11.82 -22.12 -7.66
N GLN A 42 -12.01 -20.81 -7.77
CA GLN A 42 -11.61 -20.04 -8.95
C GLN A 42 -10.09 -19.89 -9.08
N TYR A 43 -9.38 -19.77 -7.95
CA TYR A 43 -7.95 -19.41 -7.94
C TYR A 43 -7.04 -20.49 -7.34
N ASP A 44 -7.56 -21.67 -7.03
CA ASP A 44 -6.82 -22.77 -6.39
C ASP A 44 -6.13 -22.32 -5.07
N ILE A 45 -6.89 -21.60 -4.24
CA ILE A 45 -6.42 -21.01 -2.98
C ILE A 45 -7.14 -21.71 -1.82
N MET A 46 -6.44 -21.95 -0.71
CA MET A 46 -7.05 -22.52 0.50
C MET A 46 -8.06 -21.53 1.11
N GLY A 47 -9.30 -21.98 1.35
CA GLY A 47 -10.36 -21.18 1.97
C GLY A 47 -10.78 -21.74 3.33
N VAL A 48 -10.84 -20.88 4.34
CA VAL A 48 -11.36 -21.22 5.68
C VAL A 48 -12.59 -20.35 5.97
N ILE A 49 -13.70 -21.00 6.33
CA ILE A 49 -14.97 -20.33 6.63
C ILE A 49 -15.03 -20.06 8.13
N GLY A 50 -15.09 -18.80 8.53
CA GLY A 50 -15.21 -18.48 9.94
C GLY A 50 -14.90 -17.02 10.28
N ASN A 51 -14.92 -16.74 11.59
CA ASN A 51 -14.55 -15.43 12.11
C ASN A 51 -13.01 -15.33 12.23
N GLY A 52 -12.40 -14.42 11.47
CA GLY A 52 -10.96 -14.23 11.47
C GLY A 52 -10.35 -13.81 12.84
N SER A 53 -11.17 -13.31 13.77
CA SER A 53 -10.72 -13.06 15.14
C SER A 53 -10.86 -14.28 16.07
N SER A 54 -11.27 -15.44 15.55
CA SER A 54 -11.28 -16.68 16.32
C SER A 54 -9.91 -17.35 16.25
N TYR A 55 -9.36 -17.68 17.41
CA TYR A 55 -8.11 -18.45 17.50
C TYR A 55 -8.21 -19.77 16.76
N SER A 56 -9.32 -20.52 16.92
CA SER A 56 -9.52 -21.82 16.24
C SER A 56 -9.56 -21.66 14.72
N THR A 57 -10.21 -20.60 14.19
CA THR A 57 -10.24 -20.33 12.76
C THR A 57 -8.85 -19.97 12.21
N GLN A 58 -8.07 -19.21 12.95
CA GLN A 58 -6.69 -18.91 12.53
C GLN A 58 -5.78 -20.14 12.60
N MET A 59 -5.99 -21.03 13.58
CA MET A 59 -5.27 -22.32 13.66
C MET A 59 -5.60 -23.23 12.47
N GLU A 60 -6.87 -23.33 12.09
CA GLU A 60 -7.32 -24.05 10.90
C GLU A 60 -6.70 -23.48 9.62
N ALA A 61 -6.55 -22.16 9.55
CA ALA A 61 -5.87 -21.47 8.46
C ALA A 61 -4.34 -21.59 8.46
N GLY A 62 -3.75 -22.26 9.45
CA GLY A 62 -2.32 -22.52 9.52
C GLY A 62 -1.48 -21.38 10.07
N ILE A 63 -2.02 -20.57 11.00
CA ILE A 63 -1.35 -19.37 11.53
C ILE A 63 0.01 -19.64 12.17
N GLU A 64 0.24 -20.82 12.73
CA GLU A 64 1.52 -21.18 13.36
C GLU A 64 2.68 -21.23 12.36
N ALA A 65 2.39 -21.53 11.10
CA ALA A 65 3.38 -21.61 10.03
C ALA A 65 3.31 -20.45 9.04
N ALA A 66 2.44 -19.47 9.30
CA ALA A 66 2.28 -18.31 8.44
C ALA A 66 3.43 -17.31 8.61
N ASP A 67 3.88 -16.72 7.51
CA ASP A 67 4.85 -15.63 7.50
C ASP A 67 4.16 -14.27 7.72
N LEU A 68 2.92 -14.14 7.20
CA LEU A 68 2.18 -12.87 7.18
C LEU A 68 0.67 -13.12 7.33
N LEU A 69 0.02 -12.30 8.17
CA LEU A 69 -1.43 -12.17 8.17
C LEU A 69 -1.84 -10.75 7.80
N ILE A 70 -2.78 -10.63 6.85
CA ILE A 70 -3.35 -9.36 6.38
C ILE A 70 -4.84 -9.32 6.72
N ALA A 71 -5.26 -8.41 7.61
CA ALA A 71 -6.66 -8.25 7.99
C ALA A 71 -7.28 -7.03 7.30
N VAL A 72 -8.26 -7.28 6.41
CA VAL A 72 -8.91 -6.26 5.55
C VAL A 72 -10.44 -6.40 5.54
N THR A 73 -11.01 -6.76 6.67
CA THR A 73 -12.47 -6.86 6.85
C THR A 73 -13.14 -5.48 6.85
N GLY A 74 -14.46 -5.45 7.02
CA GLY A 74 -15.23 -4.21 7.09
C GLY A 74 -15.09 -3.43 8.41
N SER A 75 -14.50 -4.01 9.48
CA SER A 75 -14.33 -3.38 10.80
C SER A 75 -12.85 -3.25 11.15
N ASP A 76 -12.45 -2.04 11.55
CA ASP A 76 -11.09 -1.72 11.96
C ASP A 76 -10.71 -2.45 13.26
N GLU A 77 -11.63 -2.51 14.23
CA GLU A 77 -11.45 -3.23 15.50
C GLU A 77 -11.25 -4.73 15.25
N LEU A 78 -12.04 -5.31 14.34
CA LEU A 78 -11.90 -6.72 13.95
C LEU A 78 -10.54 -6.97 13.30
N ASN A 79 -10.07 -6.07 12.44
CA ASN A 79 -8.77 -6.19 11.79
C ASN A 79 -7.63 -6.14 12.81
N LEU A 80 -7.70 -5.21 13.78
CA LEU A 80 -6.71 -5.12 14.85
C LEU A 80 -6.72 -6.37 15.74
N LEU A 81 -7.91 -6.87 16.08
CA LEU A 81 -8.05 -8.08 16.89
C LEU A 81 -7.53 -9.33 16.15
N CYS A 82 -7.81 -9.47 14.86
CA CYS A 82 -7.24 -10.54 14.03
C CYS A 82 -5.70 -10.53 14.10
N CYS A 83 -5.10 -9.36 13.92
CA CYS A 83 -3.65 -9.20 13.97
C CYS A 83 -3.06 -9.50 15.34
N LEU A 84 -3.73 -9.07 16.42
CA LEU A 84 -3.30 -9.37 17.79
C LEU A 84 -3.26 -10.88 18.08
N ILE A 85 -4.32 -11.59 17.67
CA ILE A 85 -4.41 -13.05 17.85
C ILE A 85 -3.33 -13.74 17.01
N ALA A 86 -3.18 -13.35 15.74
CA ALA A 86 -2.15 -13.91 14.86
C ALA A 86 -0.74 -13.73 15.43
N LYS A 87 -0.45 -12.54 15.97
CA LYS A 87 0.84 -12.26 16.61
C LYS A 87 1.11 -13.15 17.82
N LYS A 88 0.07 -13.48 18.59
CA LYS A 88 0.19 -14.36 19.78
C LYS A 88 0.21 -15.84 19.42
N ALA A 89 -0.51 -16.24 18.39
CA ALA A 89 -0.62 -17.65 17.97
C ALA A 89 0.57 -18.11 17.12
N GLY A 90 0.96 -17.32 16.08
CA GLY A 90 1.97 -17.70 15.10
C GLY A 90 3.22 -16.85 15.13
N ASN A 91 3.24 -15.74 15.86
CA ASN A 91 4.33 -14.76 15.86
C ASN A 91 4.71 -14.23 14.44
N CYS A 92 3.79 -14.32 13.49
CA CYS A 92 3.97 -13.85 12.12
C CYS A 92 3.96 -12.30 12.03
N HIS A 93 4.35 -11.77 10.89
CA HIS A 93 4.11 -10.37 10.58
C HIS A 93 2.62 -10.10 10.38
N THR A 94 2.15 -8.92 10.76
CA THR A 94 0.72 -8.60 10.66
C THR A 94 0.50 -7.23 10.05
N ILE A 95 -0.49 -7.15 9.15
CA ILE A 95 -0.93 -5.92 8.50
C ILE A 95 -2.42 -5.73 8.77
N ALA A 96 -2.81 -4.60 9.34
CA ALA A 96 -4.20 -4.25 9.60
C ALA A 96 -4.67 -3.10 8.71
N ARG A 97 -5.88 -3.22 8.13
CA ARG A 97 -6.59 -2.11 7.53
C ARG A 97 -7.30 -1.32 8.62
N VAL A 98 -6.99 -0.02 8.72
CA VAL A 98 -7.64 0.91 9.64
C VAL A 98 -8.00 2.18 8.88
N ARG A 99 -9.30 2.50 8.80
CA ARG A 99 -9.84 3.62 8.02
C ARG A 99 -10.33 4.77 8.86
N THR A 100 -10.75 4.47 10.09
CA THR A 100 -11.40 5.41 10.99
C THR A 100 -10.46 6.57 11.33
N PRO A 101 -10.86 7.84 11.05
CA PRO A 101 -10.00 8.99 11.27
C PRO A 101 -9.57 9.18 12.73
N GLU A 102 -10.41 8.77 13.69
CA GLU A 102 -10.12 8.83 15.11
C GLU A 102 -8.86 8.05 15.48
N TYR A 103 -8.59 6.95 14.79
CA TYR A 103 -7.37 6.16 15.00
C TYR A 103 -6.15 6.77 14.32
N SER A 104 -6.33 7.71 13.38
CA SER A 104 -5.21 8.26 12.58
C SER A 104 -4.14 8.94 13.43
N SER A 105 -4.53 9.62 14.51
CA SER A 105 -3.60 10.25 15.46
C SER A 105 -2.89 9.25 16.37
N GLU A 106 -3.45 8.07 16.55
CA GLU A 106 -2.98 7.03 17.48
C GLU A 106 -2.36 5.83 16.75
N LEU A 107 -2.31 5.85 15.42
CA LEU A 107 -1.83 4.71 14.62
C LEU A 107 -0.43 4.24 14.99
N ASN A 108 0.48 5.16 15.30
CA ASN A 108 1.83 4.79 15.71
C ASN A 108 1.83 4.05 17.06
N PHE A 109 1.06 4.54 18.02
CA PHE A 109 0.88 3.90 19.33
C PHE A 109 0.26 2.50 19.15
N ILE A 110 -0.86 2.40 18.41
CA ILE A 110 -1.54 1.13 18.14
C ILE A 110 -0.60 0.14 17.45
N LYS A 111 0.15 0.60 16.45
CA LYS A 111 1.11 -0.21 15.72
C LYS A 111 2.20 -0.78 16.63
N GLU A 112 2.77 0.05 17.50
CA GLU A 112 3.83 -0.35 18.42
C GLU A 112 3.31 -1.29 19.51
N GLU A 113 2.19 -0.96 20.16
CA GLU A 113 1.63 -1.75 21.26
C GLU A 113 1.10 -3.12 20.80
N LEU A 114 0.52 -3.20 19.61
CA LEU A 114 0.06 -4.47 19.03
C LEU A 114 1.16 -5.21 18.24
N GLY A 115 2.33 -4.61 18.08
CA GLY A 115 3.45 -5.20 17.32
C GLY A 115 3.13 -5.42 15.84
N LEU A 116 2.34 -4.54 15.23
CA LEU A 116 1.95 -4.62 13.82
C LEU A 116 3.15 -4.25 12.92
N ALA A 117 3.37 -5.01 11.86
CA ALA A 117 4.36 -4.66 10.85
C ALA A 117 3.92 -3.41 10.08
N MET A 118 2.62 -3.32 9.73
CA MET A 118 2.05 -2.20 8.98
C MET A 118 0.59 -1.97 9.34
N VAL A 119 0.17 -0.71 9.24
CA VAL A 119 -1.24 -0.30 9.19
C VAL A 119 -1.48 0.38 7.85
N ILE A 120 -2.56 0.01 7.17
CA ILE A 120 -2.92 0.56 5.86
C ILE A 120 -4.30 1.23 5.90
N ASN A 121 -4.42 2.35 5.20
CA ASN A 121 -5.68 3.01 4.90
C ASN A 121 -5.75 3.23 3.39
N PRO A 122 -6.35 2.32 2.62
CA PRO A 122 -6.40 2.42 1.16
C PRO A 122 -7.15 3.65 0.67
N GLU A 123 -8.17 4.08 1.39
CA GLU A 123 -8.97 5.25 1.05
C GLU A 123 -8.14 6.54 1.18
N MET A 124 -7.37 6.67 2.26
CA MET A 124 -6.46 7.81 2.46
C MET A 124 -5.32 7.77 1.43
N ALA A 125 -4.72 6.61 1.18
CA ALA A 125 -3.68 6.48 0.16
C ALA A 125 -4.16 6.90 -1.23
N ALA A 126 -5.39 6.52 -1.60
CA ALA A 126 -6.00 6.96 -2.85
C ALA A 126 -6.29 8.48 -2.87
N ALA A 127 -6.77 9.04 -1.76
CA ALA A 127 -7.03 10.47 -1.65
C ALA A 127 -5.73 11.29 -1.73
N ASP A 128 -4.66 10.84 -1.07
CA ASP A 128 -3.35 11.47 -1.11
C ASP A 128 -2.77 11.44 -2.54
N GLU A 129 -2.95 10.32 -3.26
CA GLU A 129 -2.52 10.20 -4.65
C GLU A 129 -3.26 11.17 -5.57
N ILE A 130 -4.60 11.25 -5.44
CA ILE A 130 -5.42 12.19 -6.20
C ILE A 130 -5.00 13.64 -5.89
N ALA A 131 -4.83 13.97 -4.61
CA ALA A 131 -4.41 15.31 -4.19
C ALA A 131 -3.02 15.67 -4.76
N ARG A 132 -2.11 14.71 -4.82
CA ARG A 132 -0.77 14.87 -5.41
C ARG A 132 -0.84 15.19 -6.89
N VAL A 133 -1.62 14.44 -7.66
CA VAL A 133 -1.82 14.69 -9.08
C VAL A 133 -2.42 16.08 -9.32
N LEU A 134 -3.40 16.49 -8.51
CA LEU A 134 -4.04 17.79 -8.63
C LEU A 134 -3.12 18.94 -8.21
N LYS A 135 -2.18 18.72 -7.31
CA LYS A 135 -1.18 19.73 -6.89
C LYS A 135 -0.24 20.12 -8.04
N PHE A 136 0.03 19.18 -8.97
CA PHE A 136 0.94 19.36 -10.08
C PHE A 136 0.29 18.97 -11.43
N PRO A 137 -0.74 19.69 -11.89
CA PRO A 137 -1.54 19.26 -13.05
C PRO A 137 -0.76 19.24 -14.37
N SER A 138 0.39 19.89 -14.44
CA SER A 138 1.27 19.89 -15.61
C SER A 138 2.38 18.83 -15.54
N ALA A 139 2.49 18.10 -14.43
CA ALA A 139 3.46 17.03 -14.32
C ALA A 139 2.98 15.80 -15.10
N ILE A 140 3.92 15.11 -15.75
CA ILE A 140 3.68 13.82 -16.39
C ILE A 140 3.69 12.73 -15.31
N ASP A 141 4.59 12.89 -14.34
CA ASP A 141 4.79 11.95 -13.25
C ASP A 141 5.22 12.69 -11.98
N VAL A 142 4.78 12.18 -10.82
CA VAL A 142 5.05 12.79 -9.51
C VAL A 142 5.37 11.68 -8.51
N ASP A 143 6.64 11.59 -8.13
CA ASP A 143 7.10 10.71 -7.06
C ASP A 143 7.45 11.50 -5.80
N THR A 144 7.24 10.90 -4.63
CA THR A 144 7.60 11.53 -3.36
C THR A 144 8.58 10.69 -2.57
N PHE A 145 9.59 11.36 -1.99
CA PHE A 145 10.60 10.74 -1.17
C PHE A 145 10.59 11.30 0.26
N SER A 146 11.29 10.61 1.16
CA SER A 146 11.52 11.09 2.53
C SER A 146 10.26 11.45 3.31
N LYS A 147 9.23 10.61 3.27
CA LYS A 147 7.95 10.85 3.96
C LYS A 147 7.29 12.16 3.47
N SER A 148 7.16 12.31 2.16
CA SER A 148 6.54 13.46 1.48
C SER A 148 7.24 14.81 1.71
N ARG A 149 8.55 14.81 2.00
CA ARG A 149 9.35 16.04 2.15
C ARG A 149 10.05 16.48 0.87
N VAL A 150 10.18 15.58 -0.11
CA VAL A 150 10.83 15.86 -1.40
C VAL A 150 9.93 15.29 -2.50
N ASP A 151 9.50 16.13 -3.42
CA ASP A 151 8.74 15.73 -4.60
C ASP A 151 9.70 15.64 -5.79
N LEU A 152 9.68 14.52 -6.54
CA LEU A 152 10.32 14.37 -7.84
C LEU A 152 9.24 14.55 -8.91
N LEU A 153 9.39 15.57 -9.73
CA LEU A 153 8.43 15.92 -10.77
C LEU A 153 9.03 15.67 -12.14
N LYS A 154 8.32 14.93 -12.99
CA LYS A 154 8.60 14.83 -14.42
C LYS A 154 7.59 15.70 -15.18
N PHE A 155 8.05 16.67 -15.95
CA PHE A 155 7.18 17.50 -16.78
C PHE A 155 7.80 17.72 -18.15
N ARG A 156 6.96 18.05 -19.12
CA ARG A 156 7.39 18.37 -20.49
C ARG A 156 7.58 19.87 -20.62
N VAL A 157 8.74 20.29 -21.07
CA VAL A 157 8.95 21.66 -21.51
C VAL A 157 8.27 21.84 -22.86
N LEU A 158 7.30 22.74 -22.93
CA LEU A 158 6.59 23.07 -24.16
C LEU A 158 7.37 24.11 -24.96
N GLU A 159 7.28 24.06 -26.29
CA GLU A 159 7.81 25.09 -27.17
C GLU A 159 7.26 26.47 -26.77
N HIS A 160 8.13 27.47 -26.77
CA HIS A 160 7.82 28.85 -26.37
C HIS A 160 7.38 29.03 -24.91
N SER A 161 7.55 28.00 -24.05
CA SER A 161 7.38 28.19 -22.59
C SER A 161 8.55 28.97 -21.99
N VAL A 162 8.36 29.49 -20.77
CA VAL A 162 9.42 30.22 -20.04
C VAL A 162 10.70 29.40 -19.83
N LEU A 163 10.58 28.07 -19.81
CA LEU A 163 11.70 27.14 -19.63
C LEU A 163 12.35 26.70 -20.94
N ASP A 164 11.71 27.00 -22.08
CA ASP A 164 12.25 26.64 -23.38
C ASP A 164 13.52 27.46 -23.66
N GLU A 165 14.56 26.77 -24.16
CA GLU A 165 15.90 27.32 -24.42
C GLU A 165 16.60 27.94 -23.19
N MET A 166 16.04 27.77 -21.97
CA MET A 166 16.66 28.30 -20.75
C MET A 166 17.82 27.42 -20.27
N ARG A 167 18.91 28.02 -19.83
CA ARG A 167 19.98 27.28 -19.17
C ARG A 167 19.52 26.76 -17.81
N ILE A 168 19.93 25.53 -17.46
CA ILE A 168 19.56 24.89 -16.18
C ILE A 168 20.00 25.75 -14.98
N SER A 169 21.17 26.39 -15.05
CA SER A 169 21.67 27.35 -14.04
C SER A 169 20.71 28.50 -13.76
N ASP A 170 19.99 28.95 -14.80
CA ASP A 170 19.11 30.12 -14.70
C ASP A 170 17.73 29.75 -14.14
N ILE A 171 17.32 28.48 -14.29
CA ILE A 171 16.06 27.94 -13.73
C ILE A 171 16.07 28.09 -12.22
N THR A 172 17.14 27.63 -11.56
CA THR A 172 17.29 27.67 -10.10
C THR A 172 17.26 29.09 -9.55
N SER A 173 17.81 30.06 -10.29
CA SER A 173 17.83 31.47 -9.87
C SER A 173 16.49 32.17 -10.03
N LYS A 174 15.65 31.73 -10.97
CA LYS A 174 14.34 32.33 -11.26
C LYS A 174 13.18 31.70 -10.48
N THR A 175 13.35 30.49 -9.99
CA THR A 175 12.35 29.84 -9.18
C THR A 175 12.52 30.21 -7.70
N LYS A 176 11.44 30.57 -7.04
CA LYS A 176 11.44 30.92 -5.60
C LYS A 176 11.58 29.71 -4.66
N GLY A 177 11.98 28.54 -5.16
CA GLY A 177 12.06 27.26 -4.41
C GLY A 177 13.42 26.58 -4.57
N ASN A 178 13.74 25.67 -3.65
CA ASN A 178 14.89 24.80 -3.77
C ASN A 178 14.58 23.71 -4.80
N ILE A 179 14.94 23.94 -6.06
CA ILE A 179 14.74 23.03 -7.16
C ILE A 179 16.10 22.49 -7.61
N LEU A 180 16.18 21.17 -7.74
CA LEU A 180 17.30 20.47 -8.34
C LEU A 180 16.84 19.82 -9.64
N ILE A 181 17.46 20.14 -10.76
CA ILE A 181 17.24 19.43 -12.02
C ILE A 181 18.11 18.18 -12.00
N CYS A 182 17.48 17.02 -11.83
CA CYS A 182 18.18 15.74 -11.73
C CYS A 182 18.56 15.16 -13.10
N ALA A 183 17.68 15.33 -14.09
CA ALA A 183 17.90 14.81 -15.43
C ALA A 183 17.07 15.57 -16.47
N VAL A 184 17.52 15.53 -17.73
CA VAL A 184 16.80 16.05 -18.90
C VAL A 184 16.68 14.92 -19.91
N GLU A 185 15.47 14.59 -20.33
CA GLU A 185 15.17 13.62 -21.36
C GLU A 185 14.92 14.33 -22.70
N ARG A 186 15.69 14.00 -23.73
CA ARG A 186 15.53 14.50 -25.11
C ARG A 186 15.44 13.34 -26.08
N GLY A 187 14.23 13.03 -26.53
CA GLY A 187 13.98 11.82 -27.32
C GLY A 187 14.31 10.56 -26.50
N GLU A 188 15.27 9.77 -26.95
CA GLU A 188 15.73 8.55 -26.26
C GLU A 188 16.96 8.79 -25.34
N GLN A 189 17.47 10.01 -25.29
CA GLN A 189 18.65 10.34 -24.49
C GLN A 189 18.29 10.91 -23.13
N LEU A 190 18.85 10.30 -22.08
CA LEU A 190 18.81 10.83 -20.72
C LEU A 190 20.14 11.56 -20.41
N ILE A 191 20.04 12.84 -20.10
CA ILE A 191 21.19 13.71 -19.81
C ILE A 191 21.15 14.09 -18.33
N ILE A 192 22.22 13.77 -17.60
CA ILE A 192 22.40 14.22 -16.22
C ILE A 192 23.19 15.52 -16.30
N PRO A 193 22.63 16.66 -15.80
CA PRO A 193 23.35 17.93 -15.82
C PRO A 193 24.62 17.88 -14.98
N GLU A 194 25.76 18.25 -15.58
CA GLU A 194 26.99 18.49 -14.86
C GLU A 194 26.98 19.91 -14.25
N ARG A 195 27.68 20.07 -13.14
CA ARG A 195 27.81 21.40 -12.46
C ARG A 195 28.71 22.34 -13.25
#